data_37c3f2896ceb4fbbb25de1fff04ca979
#
_entry.id   37c3f2896ceb4fbbb25de1fff04ca979
#
_cell.length_a   1.000
_cell.length_b   1.000
_cell.length_c   1.000
_cell.angle_alpha   90.00
_cell.angle_beta   90.00
_cell.angle_gamma   90.00
#
_symmetry.space_group_name_H-M   'P 1'
#
loop_
_entity.id
_entity.type
_entity.pdbx_description
1 polymer ?
#
loop_
_entity_poly.entity_id
_entity_poly.type
_entity_poly.pdbx_seq_one_letter_code
_entity_poly.pdbx_strand_id
1 'polypeptide(L)'
;MAENSYCRAPDESEYEFIYRLGRQKEQIGTWEDIAEICNRELGLEYTESRYRKMYHSFEKMMSAAADNPSTTLREQMWQLERDRKKIQTEKVEWNRWQRTVARDEMLAEQIIDAIQKLPPLEVPEMTQRTPVGDKQCILCFGDAHYGPEFVIHGLHGEVLNQYSPEIFESRMWDLLAQTVSICVKEGVNSLHVYDMGDGVDGILRVSQLIKLRYGVVDATVHYASFLANWLNELTKHGLCVTFQMAQGANHSQLRLLGQPKGSFANENMDKVMLAILRARLDSSPMFQLVENPTGYIFDHIAGFTVLGIHGEVKSVTQAMKDFSHTYKTPIDLLITGHKHHSMSETVGLCRDVVGVPSIMGIDDFAMSIQATSSAGATMLVLQENVGKTIEYNIKLQ
;
A
#
# COMPACT_ATOMS: atom_id res chain seq x y z
N MET A 1 -24.87 52.94 36.71
CA MET A 1 -26.00 52.32 35.96
C MET A 1 -25.78 52.30 34.44
N ALA A 2 -24.56 52.22 33.96
CA ALA A 2 -24.26 52.17 32.49
C ALA A 2 -23.71 50.81 32.02
N GLU A 3 -23.42 49.85 32.93
CA GLU A 3 -22.83 48.59 32.55
C GLU A 3 -23.80 47.53 31.96
N ASN A 4 -25.11 47.72 32.15
CA ASN A 4 -26.09 46.69 31.71
C ASN A 4 -26.62 46.89 30.28
N SER A 5 -26.20 47.95 29.56
CA SER A 5 -26.73 48.26 28.20
C SER A 5 -26.02 47.46 27.08
N TYR A 6 -24.90 46.82 27.35
CA TYR A 6 -24.09 46.11 26.36
C TYR A 6 -24.08 44.58 26.55
N CYS A 7 -24.96 44.02 27.41
CA CYS A 7 -25.14 42.59 27.52
C CYS A 7 -25.97 42.03 26.36
N ARG A 8 -25.71 40.77 26.04
CA ARG A 8 -26.50 40.03 25.05
C ARG A 8 -27.90 39.70 25.58
N ALA A 9 -28.93 40.00 24.80
CA ALA A 9 -30.31 39.63 25.16
C ALA A 9 -30.53 38.11 25.00
N PRO A 10 -31.42 37.46 25.80
CA PRO A 10 -31.63 36.02 25.74
C PRO A 10 -32.01 35.46 24.35
N ASP A 11 -32.75 36.22 23.59
CA ASP A 11 -33.23 35.86 22.24
C ASP A 11 -32.37 36.44 21.11
N GLU A 12 -31.31 37.13 21.41
CA GLU A 12 -30.42 37.77 20.45
C GLU A 12 -29.38 36.79 19.95
N SER A 13 -29.27 36.59 18.63
CA SER A 13 -28.18 35.77 18.04
C SER A 13 -26.82 36.46 18.17
N GLU A 14 -25.73 35.72 18.04
CA GLU A 14 -24.37 36.30 18.05
C GLU A 14 -24.19 37.42 17.02
N TYR A 15 -24.74 37.24 15.83
CA TYR A 15 -24.64 38.24 14.74
C TYR A 15 -25.45 39.49 15.01
N GLU A 16 -26.65 39.37 15.53
CA GLU A 16 -27.50 40.51 15.93
C GLU A 16 -26.84 41.31 17.06
N PHE A 17 -26.25 40.61 18.02
CA PHE A 17 -25.49 41.21 19.11
C PHE A 17 -24.29 42.04 18.59
N ILE A 18 -23.45 41.43 17.75
CA ILE A 18 -22.28 42.08 17.14
C ILE A 18 -22.72 43.28 16.29
N TYR A 19 -23.81 43.14 15.54
CA TYR A 19 -24.34 44.22 14.71
C TYR A 19 -24.87 45.37 15.54
N ARG A 20 -25.60 45.10 16.60
CA ARG A 20 -26.11 46.10 17.52
C ARG A 20 -24.97 46.89 18.17
N LEU A 21 -23.94 46.22 18.67
CA LEU A 21 -22.77 46.89 19.24
C LEU A 21 -22.01 47.70 18.19
N GLY A 22 -21.81 47.13 17.00
CA GLY A 22 -21.16 47.84 15.89
C GLY A 22 -21.88 49.13 15.47
N ARG A 23 -23.21 49.17 15.52
CA ARG A 23 -24.02 50.40 15.30
C ARG A 23 -23.88 51.41 16.42
N GLN A 24 -23.57 50.94 17.63
CA GLN A 24 -23.35 51.79 18.81
C GLN A 24 -21.87 52.17 19.01
N LYS A 25 -21.02 51.92 18.01
CA LYS A 25 -19.58 52.09 18.09
C LYS A 25 -19.16 53.46 18.61
N GLU A 26 -19.80 54.55 18.14
CA GLU A 26 -19.49 55.92 18.58
C GLU A 26 -19.77 56.15 20.05
N GLN A 27 -20.66 55.36 20.67
CA GLN A 27 -20.99 55.41 22.08
C GLN A 27 -20.14 54.50 22.95
N ILE A 28 -19.68 53.40 22.36
CA ILE A 28 -18.82 52.36 23.03
C ILE A 28 -17.37 52.75 23.02
N GLY A 29 -16.85 53.23 21.85
CA GLY A 29 -15.45 53.58 21.66
C GLY A 29 -14.81 52.98 20.42
N THR A 30 -13.79 52.14 20.60
CA THR A 30 -13.02 51.52 19.52
C THR A 30 -13.58 50.12 19.14
N TRP A 31 -13.05 49.55 18.09
CA TRP A 31 -13.37 48.14 17.77
C TRP A 31 -12.76 47.14 18.75
N GLU A 32 -11.68 47.55 19.45
CA GLU A 32 -11.08 46.80 20.54
C GLU A 32 -12.06 46.70 21.72
N ASP A 33 -12.68 47.81 22.11
CA ASP A 33 -13.70 47.86 23.19
C ASP A 33 -14.88 46.95 22.85
N ILE A 34 -15.37 46.97 21.61
CA ILE A 34 -16.43 46.09 21.13
C ILE A 34 -15.99 44.63 21.17
N ALA A 35 -14.74 44.33 20.80
CA ALA A 35 -14.22 42.98 20.84
C ALA A 35 -14.14 42.45 22.28
N GLU A 36 -13.74 43.28 23.24
CA GLU A 36 -13.72 42.88 24.65
C GLU A 36 -15.14 42.54 25.18
N ILE A 37 -16.12 43.36 24.85
CA ILE A 37 -17.52 43.13 25.21
C ILE A 37 -18.03 41.84 24.55
N CYS A 38 -17.78 41.64 23.25
CA CYS A 38 -18.22 40.46 22.52
C CYS A 38 -17.54 39.18 23.07
N ASN A 39 -16.24 39.23 23.31
CA ASN A 39 -15.51 38.09 23.85
C ASN A 39 -16.05 37.67 25.26
N ARG A 40 -16.32 38.66 26.08
CA ARG A 40 -16.88 38.43 27.43
C ARG A 40 -18.28 37.79 27.36
N GLU A 41 -19.15 38.34 26.55
CA GLU A 41 -20.57 37.93 26.46
C GLU A 41 -20.78 36.62 25.70
N LEU A 42 -19.91 36.33 24.73
CA LEU A 42 -20.00 35.14 23.87
C LEU A 42 -19.09 33.98 24.32
N GLY A 43 -18.19 34.26 25.27
CA GLY A 43 -17.19 33.25 25.71
C GLY A 43 -16.17 32.92 24.61
N LEU A 44 -15.79 33.91 23.77
CA LEU A 44 -14.90 33.76 22.64
C LEU A 44 -13.61 34.58 22.84
N GLU A 45 -12.57 34.28 22.04
CA GLU A 45 -11.29 34.99 22.02
C GLU A 45 -10.99 35.45 20.58
N TYR A 46 -11.80 36.33 20.01
CA TYR A 46 -11.58 36.85 18.66
C TYR A 46 -10.96 38.25 18.69
N THR A 47 -10.17 38.55 17.64
CA THR A 47 -9.60 39.89 17.44
C THR A 47 -10.62 40.91 16.99
N GLU A 48 -10.35 42.19 17.21
CA GLU A 48 -11.19 43.32 16.74
C GLU A 48 -11.45 43.22 15.22
N SER A 49 -10.45 42.87 14.46
CA SER A 49 -10.53 42.74 12.99
C SER A 49 -11.58 41.72 12.56
N ARG A 50 -11.77 40.62 13.36
CA ARG A 50 -12.78 39.63 13.09
C ARG A 50 -14.19 40.13 13.33
N TYR A 51 -14.41 40.82 14.43
CA TYR A 51 -15.73 41.44 14.75
C TYR A 51 -16.08 42.54 13.76
N ARG A 52 -15.14 43.40 13.38
CA ARG A 52 -15.33 44.40 12.36
C ARG A 52 -15.73 43.83 10.99
N LYS A 53 -15.11 42.75 10.56
CA LYS A 53 -15.48 42.03 9.34
C LYS A 53 -16.87 41.40 9.43
N MET A 54 -17.24 40.85 10.58
CA MET A 54 -18.56 40.28 10.82
C MET A 54 -19.64 41.41 10.74
N TYR A 55 -19.41 42.55 11.37
CA TYR A 55 -20.29 43.71 11.30
C TYR A 55 -20.51 44.17 9.87
N HIS A 56 -19.46 44.41 9.12
CA HIS A 56 -19.59 44.89 7.73
C HIS A 56 -20.23 43.84 6.80
N SER A 57 -19.98 42.57 7.03
CA SER A 57 -20.69 41.50 6.32
C SER A 57 -22.18 41.53 6.57
N PHE A 58 -22.58 41.76 7.81
CA PHE A 58 -23.98 41.85 8.22
C PHE A 58 -24.64 43.12 7.70
N GLU A 59 -23.96 44.25 7.78
CA GLU A 59 -24.42 45.53 7.24
C GLU A 59 -24.71 45.46 5.73
N LYS A 60 -23.80 44.82 4.97
CA LYS A 60 -23.97 44.56 3.54
C LYS A 60 -25.18 43.68 3.25
N MET A 61 -25.41 42.68 4.10
CA MET A 61 -26.55 41.78 3.99
C MET A 61 -27.87 42.46 4.33
N MET A 62 -27.89 43.33 5.35
CA MET A 62 -29.06 44.12 5.72
C MET A 62 -29.46 45.08 4.61
N SER A 63 -28.51 45.73 3.95
CA SER A 63 -28.79 46.61 2.80
C SER A 63 -29.36 45.81 1.61
N ALA A 64 -28.84 44.62 1.32
CA ALA A 64 -29.37 43.72 0.28
C ALA A 64 -30.77 43.17 0.61
N ALA A 65 -31.09 42.98 1.90
CA ALA A 65 -32.40 42.50 2.37
C ALA A 65 -33.48 43.55 2.28
N ALA A 66 -33.15 44.85 2.37
CA ALA A 66 -34.08 45.94 2.23
C ALA A 66 -34.69 46.04 0.81
N ASP A 67 -33.99 45.49 -0.19
CA ASP A 67 -34.42 45.46 -1.58
C ASP A 67 -35.35 44.26 -1.93
N ASN A 68 -35.58 43.33 -0.98
CA ASN A 68 -36.39 42.12 -1.23
C ASN A 68 -37.36 41.82 -0.08
N PRO A 69 -38.58 42.35 -0.12
CA PRO A 69 -39.51 42.33 1.01
C PRO A 69 -40.18 40.99 1.33
N SER A 70 -39.88 39.90 0.60
CA SER A 70 -40.59 38.61 0.73
C SER A 70 -39.93 37.56 1.65
N THR A 71 -38.72 37.82 2.14
CA THR A 71 -37.98 36.84 3.02
C THR A 71 -37.62 37.54 4.34
N THR A 72 -37.83 36.83 5.45
CA THR A 72 -37.41 37.37 6.75
C THR A 72 -35.89 37.45 6.82
N LEU A 73 -35.38 38.53 7.42
CA LEU A 73 -33.95 38.77 7.59
C LEU A 73 -33.22 37.53 8.17
N ARG A 74 -33.87 36.79 9.06
CA ARG A 74 -33.38 35.58 9.72
C ARG A 74 -33.16 34.44 8.72
N GLU A 75 -34.05 34.27 7.75
CA GLU A 75 -33.92 33.24 6.69
C GLU A 75 -32.76 33.57 5.74
N GLN A 76 -32.59 34.86 5.40
CA GLN A 76 -31.47 35.28 4.55
C GLN A 76 -30.13 35.12 5.26
N MET A 77 -30.03 35.43 6.54
CA MET A 77 -28.83 35.18 7.35
C MET A 77 -28.50 33.70 7.41
N TRP A 78 -29.46 32.84 7.66
CA TRP A 78 -29.27 31.40 7.72
C TRP A 78 -28.82 30.84 6.37
N GLN A 79 -29.40 31.32 5.29
CA GLN A 79 -29.01 30.93 3.93
C GLN A 79 -27.57 31.37 3.61
N LEU A 80 -27.22 32.62 3.93
CA LEU A 80 -25.86 33.12 3.71
C LEU A 80 -24.79 32.35 4.53
N GLU A 81 -25.11 32.02 5.77
CA GLU A 81 -24.21 31.23 6.62
C GLU A 81 -24.03 29.81 6.08
N ARG A 82 -25.11 29.19 5.59
CA ARG A 82 -25.10 27.90 4.93
C ARG A 82 -24.26 27.93 3.66
N ASP A 83 -24.44 28.91 2.81
CA ASP A 83 -23.70 29.06 1.55
C ASP A 83 -22.23 29.36 1.81
N ARG A 84 -21.89 30.13 2.83
CA ARG A 84 -20.52 30.37 3.26
C ARG A 84 -19.86 29.09 3.75
N LYS A 85 -20.56 28.25 4.52
CA LYS A 85 -20.03 26.93 4.95
C LYS A 85 -19.83 26.01 3.76
N LYS A 86 -20.75 25.98 2.78
CA LYS A 86 -20.59 25.21 1.55
C LYS A 86 -19.35 25.63 0.78
N ILE A 87 -19.20 26.93 0.49
CA ILE A 87 -18.01 27.44 -0.23
C ILE A 87 -16.71 27.12 0.51
N GLN A 88 -16.71 27.20 1.83
CA GLN A 88 -15.54 26.85 2.63
C GLN A 88 -15.23 25.37 2.55
N THR A 89 -16.24 24.49 2.58
CA THR A 89 -16.09 23.05 2.42
C THR A 89 -15.56 22.71 1.01
N GLU A 90 -16.18 23.26 -0.02
CA GLU A 90 -15.74 23.10 -1.42
C GLU A 90 -14.29 23.55 -1.63
N LYS A 91 -13.89 24.68 -1.03
CA LYS A 91 -12.50 25.16 -1.08
C LYS A 91 -11.52 24.21 -0.37
N VAL A 92 -11.92 23.63 0.75
CA VAL A 92 -11.10 22.63 1.46
C VAL A 92 -10.94 21.35 0.63
N GLU A 93 -12.06 20.86 0.05
CA GLU A 93 -12.05 19.68 -0.81
C GLU A 93 -11.26 19.91 -2.10
N TRP A 94 -11.41 21.08 -2.73
CA TRP A 94 -10.62 21.48 -3.90
C TRP A 94 -9.11 21.53 -3.60
N ASN A 95 -8.71 22.16 -2.51
CA ASN A 95 -7.31 22.21 -2.09
C ASN A 95 -6.77 20.82 -1.75
N ARG A 96 -7.60 19.96 -1.18
CA ARG A 96 -7.24 18.56 -0.91
C ARG A 96 -7.02 17.80 -2.21
N TRP A 97 -7.94 17.94 -3.16
CA TRP A 97 -7.81 17.33 -4.49
C TRP A 97 -6.58 17.83 -5.23
N GLN A 98 -6.32 19.13 -5.29
CA GLN A 98 -5.11 19.69 -5.92
C GLN A 98 -3.82 19.16 -5.28
N ARG A 99 -3.78 19.04 -3.95
CA ARG A 99 -2.63 18.46 -3.25
C ARG A 99 -2.42 16.97 -3.60
N THR A 100 -3.50 16.24 -3.82
CA THR A 100 -3.42 14.83 -4.23
C THR A 100 -2.86 14.75 -5.64
N VAL A 101 -3.40 15.49 -6.60
CA VAL A 101 -2.90 15.53 -7.99
C VAL A 101 -1.41 15.91 -8.04
N ALA A 102 -1.02 17.00 -7.36
CA ALA A 102 0.38 17.42 -7.33
C ALA A 102 1.32 16.37 -6.71
N ARG A 103 0.83 15.61 -5.72
CA ARG A 103 1.59 14.52 -5.11
C ARG A 103 1.76 13.34 -6.06
N ASP A 104 0.71 12.99 -6.80
CA ASP A 104 0.72 11.90 -7.79
C ASP A 104 1.67 12.26 -8.95
N GLU A 105 1.67 13.51 -9.40
CA GLU A 105 2.62 14.02 -10.40
C GLU A 105 4.07 13.93 -9.89
N MET A 106 4.36 14.40 -8.68
CA MET A 106 5.69 14.29 -8.06
C MET A 106 6.15 12.83 -7.91
N LEU A 107 5.25 11.93 -7.52
CA LEU A 107 5.53 10.51 -7.40
C LEU A 107 5.88 9.91 -8.78
N ALA A 108 5.09 10.23 -9.80
CA ALA A 108 5.34 9.78 -11.16
C ALA A 108 6.69 10.28 -11.69
N GLU A 109 7.03 11.56 -11.46
CA GLU A 109 8.33 12.13 -11.83
C GLU A 109 9.49 11.42 -11.14
N GLN A 110 9.38 11.12 -9.83
CA GLN A 110 10.41 10.38 -9.10
C GLN A 110 10.60 8.97 -9.63
N ILE A 111 9.51 8.27 -9.96
CA ILE A 111 9.56 6.93 -10.54
C ILE A 111 10.23 6.96 -11.92
N ILE A 112 9.86 7.90 -12.78
CA ILE A 112 10.44 8.05 -14.13
C ILE A 112 11.94 8.34 -14.03
N ASP A 113 12.34 9.30 -13.18
CA ASP A 113 13.75 9.66 -12.98
C ASP A 113 14.57 8.47 -12.44
N ALA A 114 14.01 7.70 -11.51
CA ALA A 114 14.65 6.51 -10.97
C ALA A 114 14.83 5.42 -12.04
N ILE A 115 13.79 5.16 -12.85
CA ILE A 115 13.84 4.17 -13.94
C ILE A 115 14.88 4.56 -15.00
N GLN A 116 14.95 5.86 -15.38
CA GLN A 116 15.92 6.35 -16.36
C GLN A 116 17.38 6.21 -15.93
N LYS A 117 17.63 6.19 -14.62
CA LYS A 117 18.98 6.01 -14.05
C LYS A 117 19.42 4.54 -13.97
N LEU A 118 18.53 3.58 -14.21
CA LEU A 118 18.88 2.17 -14.16
C LEU A 118 19.84 1.81 -15.30
N PRO A 119 20.94 1.07 -15.01
CA PRO A 119 21.82 0.58 -16.06
C PRO A 119 21.07 -0.41 -16.97
N PRO A 120 21.41 -0.50 -18.26
CA PRO A 120 20.83 -1.50 -19.17
C PRO A 120 21.11 -2.92 -18.67
N LEU A 121 20.15 -3.81 -18.88
CA LEU A 121 20.26 -5.22 -18.52
C LEU A 121 20.83 -6.01 -19.70
N GLU A 122 21.91 -6.77 -19.48
CA GLU A 122 22.44 -7.68 -20.48
C GLU A 122 21.61 -8.96 -20.50
N VAL A 123 20.75 -9.08 -21.51
CA VAL A 123 19.90 -10.25 -21.73
C VAL A 123 20.69 -11.30 -22.52
N PRO A 124 20.69 -12.59 -22.11
CA PRO A 124 21.41 -13.62 -22.83
C PRO A 124 20.82 -13.87 -24.23
N GLU A 125 21.67 -13.97 -25.23
CA GLU A 125 21.31 -14.37 -26.59
C GLU A 125 21.08 -15.92 -26.65
N MET A 126 20.05 -16.40 -25.97
CA MET A 126 19.70 -17.82 -25.96
C MET A 126 18.36 -18.03 -26.65
N THR A 127 18.27 -19.10 -27.42
CA THR A 127 17.01 -19.53 -28.00
C THR A 127 16.14 -20.17 -26.92
N GLN A 128 14.85 -19.84 -26.94
CA GLN A 128 13.87 -20.46 -26.07
C GLN A 128 13.93 -21.98 -26.16
N ARG A 129 14.04 -22.66 -25.02
CA ARG A 129 14.04 -24.11 -24.93
C ARG A 129 12.65 -24.62 -24.60
N THR A 130 12.24 -25.68 -25.27
CA THR A 130 11.02 -26.40 -24.90
C THR A 130 11.22 -27.09 -23.54
N PRO A 131 10.23 -27.08 -22.64
CA PRO A 131 10.29 -27.88 -21.42
C PRO A 131 10.62 -29.36 -21.73
N VAL A 132 11.51 -29.93 -20.95
CA VAL A 132 11.94 -31.31 -21.14
C VAL A 132 11.43 -32.16 -19.99
N GLY A 133 10.80 -33.31 -20.32
CA GLY A 133 10.28 -34.25 -19.33
C GLY A 133 8.85 -33.93 -18.89
N ASP A 134 8.37 -34.71 -17.91
CA ASP A 134 7.02 -34.66 -17.33
C ASP A 134 6.96 -33.86 -16.01
N LYS A 135 8.09 -33.31 -15.59
CA LYS A 135 8.22 -32.49 -14.36
C LYS A 135 8.35 -31.02 -14.68
N GLN A 136 7.74 -30.20 -13.83
CA GLN A 136 7.89 -28.75 -13.82
C GLN A 136 8.12 -28.26 -12.40
N CYS A 137 8.89 -27.20 -12.25
CA CYS A 137 9.21 -26.61 -10.95
C CYS A 137 8.52 -25.27 -10.76
N ILE A 138 8.05 -25.05 -9.53
CA ILE A 138 7.53 -23.76 -9.06
C ILE A 138 8.41 -23.29 -7.92
N LEU A 139 9.08 -22.16 -8.07
CA LEU A 139 9.74 -21.46 -6.97
C LEU A 139 8.79 -20.39 -6.41
N CYS A 140 8.50 -20.46 -5.13
CA CYS A 140 7.66 -19.52 -4.43
C CYS A 140 8.47 -18.79 -3.36
N PHE A 141 8.47 -17.48 -3.41
CA PHE A 141 9.01 -16.61 -2.37
C PHE A 141 8.08 -15.39 -2.17
N GLY A 142 8.22 -14.66 -1.09
CA GLY A 142 7.42 -13.47 -0.83
C GLY A 142 7.78 -12.85 0.50
N ASP A 143 6.98 -11.88 0.93
CA ASP A 143 7.17 -11.17 2.21
C ASP A 143 8.63 -10.71 2.37
N ALA A 144 9.17 -10.14 1.28
CA ALA A 144 10.53 -9.61 1.25
C ALA A 144 10.65 -8.35 2.09
N HIS A 145 9.58 -7.52 2.12
CA HIS A 145 9.56 -6.26 2.87
C HIS A 145 10.85 -5.45 2.69
N TYR A 146 11.27 -5.27 1.45
CA TYR A 146 12.52 -4.56 1.14
C TYR A 146 12.46 -3.11 1.63
N GLY A 147 13.52 -2.67 2.30
CA GLY A 147 13.66 -1.28 2.75
C GLY A 147 14.07 -1.07 4.19
N PRO A 148 13.58 -1.84 5.19
CA PRO A 148 13.97 -1.68 6.59
C PRO A 148 15.33 -2.28 6.91
N GLU A 149 15.90 -1.80 8.04
CA GLU A 149 17.09 -2.33 8.67
C GLU A 149 16.81 -2.58 10.15
N PHE A 150 17.07 -3.82 10.63
CA PHE A 150 16.86 -4.19 12.03
C PHE A 150 17.66 -5.42 12.43
N VAL A 151 17.78 -5.62 13.76
CA VAL A 151 18.37 -6.81 14.38
C VAL A 151 17.42 -7.30 15.47
N ILE A 152 17.11 -8.58 15.46
CA ILE A 152 16.29 -9.26 16.49
C ILE A 152 17.19 -10.07 17.38
N HIS A 153 17.13 -9.83 18.67
CA HIS A 153 17.90 -10.55 19.69
C HIS A 153 17.03 -11.57 20.41
N GLY A 154 17.65 -12.70 20.78
CA GLY A 154 17.07 -13.73 21.61
C GLY A 154 17.23 -13.48 23.12
N LEU A 155 16.78 -14.44 23.91
CA LEU A 155 16.74 -14.34 25.38
C LEU A 155 18.12 -14.25 26.02
N HIS A 156 19.16 -14.71 25.33
CA HIS A 156 20.55 -14.71 25.85
C HIS A 156 21.42 -13.66 25.12
N GLY A 157 20.78 -12.73 24.35
CA GLY A 157 21.47 -11.70 23.61
C GLY A 157 22.03 -12.15 22.27
N GLU A 158 21.83 -13.40 21.87
CA GLU A 158 22.16 -13.92 20.54
C GLU A 158 21.33 -13.21 19.45
N VAL A 159 21.89 -13.11 18.25
CA VAL A 159 21.17 -12.58 17.08
C VAL A 159 20.31 -13.71 16.49
N LEU A 160 18.99 -13.55 16.56
CA LEU A 160 18.03 -14.48 15.97
C LEU A 160 17.79 -14.19 14.50
N ASN A 161 17.76 -12.91 14.13
CA ASN A 161 17.64 -12.46 12.76
C ASN A 161 18.28 -11.07 12.61
N GLN A 162 18.89 -10.86 11.46
CA GLN A 162 19.32 -9.55 11.02
C GLN A 162 18.80 -9.33 9.60
N TYR A 163 18.33 -8.13 9.32
CA TYR A 163 17.77 -7.79 8.03
C TYR A 163 18.18 -6.39 7.60
N SER A 164 18.52 -6.28 6.34
CA SER A 164 18.80 -5.05 5.61
C SER A 164 18.64 -5.32 4.11
N PRO A 165 18.64 -4.29 3.25
CA PRO A 165 18.68 -4.48 1.80
C PRO A 165 19.80 -5.40 1.32
N GLU A 166 20.99 -5.27 1.88
CA GLU A 166 22.16 -6.11 1.51
C GLU A 166 21.98 -7.58 1.95
N ILE A 167 21.36 -7.82 3.10
CA ILE A 167 21.05 -9.17 3.57
C ILE A 167 19.96 -9.78 2.70
N PHE A 168 18.94 -9.01 2.31
CA PHE A 168 17.95 -9.45 1.34
C PHE A 168 18.63 -9.91 0.04
N GLU A 169 19.49 -9.07 -0.54
CA GLU A 169 20.20 -9.40 -1.76
C GLU A 169 21.05 -10.66 -1.61
N SER A 170 21.79 -10.80 -0.50
CA SER A 170 22.57 -11.99 -0.20
C SER A 170 21.70 -13.25 -0.13
N ARG A 171 20.55 -13.18 0.56
CA ARG A 171 19.58 -14.29 0.64
C ARG A 171 19.02 -14.67 -0.73
N MET A 172 18.71 -13.69 -1.56
CA MET A 172 18.19 -13.94 -2.91
C MET A 172 19.25 -14.59 -3.81
N TRP A 173 20.54 -14.21 -3.69
CA TRP A 173 21.60 -14.87 -4.44
C TRP A 173 21.84 -16.33 -3.96
N ASP A 174 21.73 -16.60 -2.66
CA ASP A 174 21.73 -17.96 -2.13
C ASP A 174 20.52 -18.76 -2.64
N LEU A 175 19.32 -18.13 -2.65
CA LEU A 175 18.11 -18.74 -3.21
C LEU A 175 18.29 -19.12 -4.68
N LEU A 176 18.93 -18.26 -5.49
CA LEU A 176 19.22 -18.54 -6.89
C LEU A 176 20.11 -19.78 -7.03
N ALA A 177 21.21 -19.83 -6.26
CA ALA A 177 22.14 -20.96 -6.32
C ALA A 177 21.46 -22.28 -5.95
N GLN A 178 20.66 -22.30 -4.89
CA GLN A 178 19.88 -23.46 -4.46
C GLN A 178 18.83 -23.86 -5.52
N THR A 179 18.13 -22.88 -6.10
CA THR A 179 17.12 -23.09 -7.17
C THR A 179 17.73 -23.76 -8.38
N VAL A 180 18.85 -23.23 -8.89
CA VAL A 180 19.58 -23.80 -10.03
C VAL A 180 20.01 -25.25 -9.72
N SER A 181 20.56 -25.49 -8.52
CA SER A 181 20.97 -26.84 -8.08
C SER A 181 19.79 -27.82 -8.06
N ILE A 182 18.62 -27.39 -7.56
CA ILE A 182 17.39 -28.19 -7.55
C ILE A 182 16.92 -28.49 -8.97
N CYS A 183 16.86 -27.47 -9.86
CA CYS A 183 16.47 -27.65 -11.25
C CYS A 183 17.36 -28.67 -11.97
N VAL A 184 18.68 -28.62 -11.76
CA VAL A 184 19.63 -29.58 -12.31
C VAL A 184 19.36 -30.97 -11.76
N LYS A 185 19.17 -31.09 -10.44
CA LYS A 185 18.87 -32.39 -9.78
C LYS A 185 17.60 -33.04 -10.29
N GLU A 186 16.54 -32.22 -10.50
CA GLU A 186 15.25 -32.74 -10.97
C GLU A 186 15.19 -32.87 -12.50
N GLY A 187 16.23 -32.42 -13.23
CA GLY A 187 16.32 -32.50 -14.66
C GLY A 187 15.33 -31.57 -15.41
N VAL A 188 14.99 -30.44 -14.81
CA VAL A 188 14.04 -29.49 -15.39
C VAL A 188 14.74 -28.24 -15.93
N ASN A 189 14.22 -27.69 -17.03
CA ASN A 189 14.69 -26.46 -17.65
C ASN A 189 13.59 -25.38 -17.74
N SER A 190 12.39 -25.65 -17.22
CA SER A 190 11.27 -24.72 -17.11
C SER A 190 10.99 -24.44 -15.64
N LEU A 191 11.02 -23.17 -15.26
CA LEU A 191 10.83 -22.70 -13.90
C LEU A 191 9.72 -21.64 -13.85
N HIS A 192 8.67 -21.94 -13.09
CA HIS A 192 7.69 -20.96 -12.70
C HIS A 192 8.15 -20.28 -11.42
N VAL A 193 8.23 -18.95 -11.42
CA VAL A 193 8.66 -18.14 -10.28
C VAL A 193 7.50 -17.30 -9.80
N TYR A 194 7.08 -17.52 -8.58
CA TYR A 194 5.96 -16.80 -7.96
C TYR A 194 6.44 -15.92 -6.82
N ASP A 195 6.26 -14.61 -6.98
CA ASP A 195 6.36 -13.63 -5.91
C ASP A 195 4.98 -13.55 -5.22
N MET A 196 4.91 -13.98 -3.96
CA MET A 196 3.66 -14.04 -3.20
C MET A 196 3.22 -12.68 -2.65
N GLY A 197 3.89 -11.59 -3.01
CA GLY A 197 3.56 -10.23 -2.61
C GLY A 197 4.35 -9.73 -1.39
N ASP A 198 4.04 -8.51 -0.97
CA ASP A 198 4.76 -7.76 0.07
C ASP A 198 6.27 -7.67 -0.22
N GLY A 199 6.61 -7.33 -1.47
CA GLY A 199 7.99 -7.15 -1.91
C GLY A 199 8.71 -5.99 -1.24
N VAL A 200 7.98 -4.92 -0.88
CA VAL A 200 8.53 -3.76 -0.17
C VAL A 200 7.79 -3.53 1.15
N ASP A 201 8.47 -2.92 2.13
CA ASP A 201 7.81 -2.51 3.36
C ASP A 201 7.14 -1.15 3.17
N GLY A 202 5.82 -1.14 3.25
CA GLY A 202 5.00 0.06 3.08
C GLY A 202 4.94 0.91 4.36
N ILE A 203 4.26 2.06 4.27
CA ILE A 203 4.03 2.97 5.39
C ILE A 203 2.67 2.66 6.03
N LEU A 204 2.55 1.58 6.76
CA LEU A 204 1.30 1.23 7.46
C LEU A 204 1.25 1.83 8.88
N ARG A 205 2.41 1.98 9.53
CA ARG A 205 2.56 2.42 10.93
C ARG A 205 3.78 3.31 11.09
N VAL A 206 3.74 4.21 12.08
CA VAL A 206 4.89 5.09 12.42
C VAL A 206 6.14 4.28 12.77
N SER A 207 5.99 3.13 13.42
CA SER A 207 7.11 2.25 13.78
C SER A 207 7.87 1.70 12.57
N GLN A 208 7.22 1.55 11.42
CA GLN A 208 7.87 1.14 10.18
C GLN A 208 8.73 2.28 9.61
N LEU A 209 8.21 3.52 9.60
CA LEU A 209 8.97 4.69 9.14
C LEU A 209 10.35 4.85 9.81
N ILE A 210 10.45 4.50 11.09
CA ILE A 210 11.70 4.65 11.86
C ILE A 210 12.76 3.63 11.40
N LYS A 211 12.33 2.48 10.87
CA LYS A 211 13.20 1.39 10.42
C LYS A 211 13.56 1.47 8.94
N LEU A 212 12.83 2.26 8.15
CA LEU A 212 13.06 2.38 6.72
C LEU A 212 14.38 3.09 6.44
N ARG A 213 15.27 2.42 5.72
CA ARG A 213 16.49 3.01 5.17
C ARG A 213 16.21 3.78 3.87
N TYR A 214 15.21 3.33 3.09
CA TYR A 214 14.77 3.94 1.85
C TYR A 214 13.30 4.37 1.95
N GLY A 215 12.95 5.48 1.29
CA GLY A 215 11.54 5.80 1.04
C GLY A 215 10.85 4.70 0.20
N VAL A 216 9.53 4.60 0.27
CA VAL A 216 8.78 3.53 -0.42
C VAL A 216 9.05 3.50 -1.93
N VAL A 217 9.18 4.67 -2.56
CA VAL A 217 9.48 4.77 -4.00
C VAL A 217 10.85 4.21 -4.31
N ASP A 218 11.89 4.67 -3.58
CA ASP A 218 13.26 4.21 -3.79
C ASP A 218 13.38 2.71 -3.51
N ALA A 219 12.76 2.23 -2.43
CA ALA A 219 12.69 0.81 -2.10
C ALA A 219 12.04 0.00 -3.24
N THR A 220 10.95 0.50 -3.82
CA THR A 220 10.25 -0.15 -4.93
C THR A 220 11.14 -0.26 -6.18
N VAL A 221 11.83 0.83 -6.55
CA VAL A 221 12.71 0.86 -7.71
C VAL A 221 13.93 -0.05 -7.51
N HIS A 222 14.55 -0.01 -6.31
CA HIS A 222 15.69 -0.87 -5.98
C HIS A 222 15.29 -2.35 -5.97
N TYR A 223 14.19 -2.70 -5.31
CA TYR A 223 13.67 -4.07 -5.28
C TYR A 223 13.39 -4.59 -6.70
N ALA A 224 12.61 -3.85 -7.49
CA ALA A 224 12.27 -4.27 -8.85
C ALA A 224 13.48 -4.38 -9.76
N SER A 225 14.45 -3.46 -9.60
CA SER A 225 15.70 -3.47 -10.36
C SER A 225 16.57 -4.69 -10.01
N PHE A 226 16.68 -4.97 -8.70
CA PHE A 226 17.37 -6.17 -8.22
C PHE A 226 16.68 -7.44 -8.73
N LEU A 227 15.35 -7.51 -8.60
CA LEU A 227 14.57 -8.67 -9.05
C LEU A 227 14.70 -8.91 -10.56
N ALA A 228 14.73 -7.85 -11.38
CA ALA A 228 14.99 -7.97 -12.80
C ALA A 228 16.37 -8.60 -13.10
N ASN A 229 17.42 -8.16 -12.39
CA ASN A 229 18.76 -8.73 -12.52
C ASN A 229 18.77 -10.21 -12.08
N TRP A 230 18.11 -10.50 -10.97
CA TRP A 230 18.04 -11.84 -10.40
C TRP A 230 17.28 -12.82 -11.31
N LEU A 231 16.14 -12.43 -11.87
CA LEU A 231 15.38 -13.23 -12.85
C LEU A 231 16.17 -13.44 -14.14
N ASN A 232 16.88 -12.42 -14.61
CA ASN A 232 17.76 -12.54 -15.78
C ASN A 232 18.91 -13.51 -15.54
N GLU A 233 19.47 -13.55 -14.32
CA GLU A 233 20.53 -14.49 -13.97
C GLU A 233 20.04 -15.94 -14.01
N LEU A 234 18.81 -16.24 -13.57
CA LEU A 234 18.20 -17.56 -13.75
C LEU A 234 18.15 -17.97 -15.24
N THR A 235 17.83 -17.03 -16.14
CA THR A 235 17.83 -17.34 -17.58
C THR A 235 19.23 -17.63 -18.14
N LYS A 236 20.28 -17.00 -17.63
CA LYS A 236 21.66 -17.27 -18.00
C LYS A 236 22.10 -18.70 -17.61
N HIS A 237 21.49 -19.29 -16.59
CA HIS A 237 21.67 -20.71 -16.24
C HIS A 237 20.88 -21.67 -17.15
N GLY A 238 20.25 -21.18 -18.22
CA GLY A 238 19.55 -22.00 -19.21
C GLY A 238 18.14 -22.39 -18.80
N LEU A 239 17.54 -21.69 -17.84
CA LEU A 239 16.17 -21.90 -17.40
C LEU A 239 15.20 -21.02 -18.21
N CYS A 240 14.11 -21.59 -18.70
CA CYS A 240 12.95 -20.84 -19.21
C CYS A 240 12.14 -20.40 -18.00
N VAL A 241 12.11 -19.10 -17.73
CA VAL A 241 11.49 -18.53 -16.53
C VAL A 241 10.13 -17.91 -16.88
N THR A 242 9.08 -18.40 -16.24
CA THR A 242 7.76 -17.76 -16.24
C THR A 242 7.55 -17.12 -14.87
N PHE A 243 7.40 -15.80 -14.83
CA PHE A 243 7.24 -15.04 -13.59
C PHE A 243 5.82 -14.54 -13.42
N GLN A 244 5.26 -14.70 -12.23
CA GLN A 244 3.99 -14.11 -11.81
C GLN A 244 4.12 -13.52 -10.39
N MET A 245 3.34 -12.48 -10.10
CA MET A 245 3.31 -11.81 -8.80
C MET A 245 1.87 -11.72 -8.28
N ALA A 246 1.66 -12.06 -7.02
CA ALA A 246 0.42 -11.80 -6.31
C ALA A 246 0.34 -10.33 -5.94
N GLN A 247 -0.57 -9.60 -6.59
CA GLN A 247 -0.73 -8.16 -6.46
C GLN A 247 -1.73 -7.80 -5.37
N GLY A 248 -1.65 -6.55 -4.90
CA GLY A 248 -2.61 -5.99 -3.96
C GLY A 248 -2.36 -6.38 -2.51
N ALA A 249 -1.20 -6.91 -2.21
CA ALA A 249 -0.72 -7.11 -0.85
C ALA A 249 -0.74 -5.80 -0.05
N ASN A 250 -0.85 -5.92 1.26
CA ASN A 250 -1.19 -4.75 2.09
C ASN A 250 -0.04 -3.74 2.20
N HIS A 251 1.21 -4.16 2.10
CA HIS A 251 2.39 -3.29 2.14
C HIS A 251 2.67 -2.58 0.80
N SER A 252 2.23 -3.16 -0.31
CA SER A 252 2.39 -2.57 -1.64
C SER A 252 1.43 -1.42 -1.92
N GLN A 253 0.33 -1.30 -1.18
CA GLN A 253 -0.62 -0.20 -1.32
C GLN A 253 -0.10 1.06 -0.65
N LEU A 254 -0.03 2.16 -1.40
CA LEU A 254 0.34 3.44 -0.84
C LEU A 254 -0.72 3.90 0.17
N ARG A 255 -0.34 4.04 1.45
CA ARG A 255 -1.19 4.58 2.51
C ARG A 255 -0.52 5.78 3.14
N LEU A 256 -1.28 6.83 3.32
CA LEU A 256 -0.88 7.88 4.25
C LEU A 256 -1.23 7.43 5.66
N LEU A 257 -0.35 7.73 6.63
CA LEU A 257 -0.58 7.41 8.04
C LEU A 257 -1.97 7.85 8.49
N GLY A 258 -2.70 6.95 9.11
CA GLY A 258 -4.06 7.19 9.61
C GLY A 258 -5.18 7.04 8.58
N GLN A 259 -4.87 6.68 7.34
CA GLN A 259 -5.91 6.41 6.33
C GLN A 259 -6.28 4.91 6.33
N PRO A 260 -7.57 4.57 6.09
CA PRO A 260 -8.00 3.18 6.00
C PRO A 260 -7.43 2.47 4.77
N LYS A 261 -7.44 1.12 4.80
CA LYS A 261 -7.07 0.28 3.64
C LYS A 261 -7.94 0.65 2.42
N GLY A 262 -7.32 0.76 1.25
CA GLY A 262 -8.01 1.06 -0.01
C GLY A 262 -8.29 2.54 -0.27
N SER A 263 -7.85 3.47 0.59
CA SER A 263 -8.02 4.92 0.36
C SER A 263 -7.39 5.38 -0.95
N PHE A 264 -6.36 4.68 -1.43
CA PHE A 264 -5.64 4.95 -2.67
C PHE A 264 -5.48 3.63 -3.45
N ALA A 265 -6.59 2.97 -3.77
CA ALA A 265 -6.58 1.63 -4.39
C ALA A 265 -5.84 1.58 -5.74
N ASN A 266 -5.74 2.70 -6.44
CA ASN A 266 -5.02 2.79 -7.71
C ASN A 266 -3.52 3.01 -7.54
N GLU A 267 -3.08 3.47 -6.37
CA GLU A 267 -1.69 3.73 -6.01
C GLU A 267 -1.08 2.47 -5.39
N ASN A 268 -0.63 1.57 -6.23
CA ASN A 268 -0.04 0.30 -5.83
C ASN A 268 1.37 0.15 -6.40
N MET A 269 2.35 -0.05 -5.54
CA MET A 269 3.76 -0.21 -5.92
C MET A 269 4.01 -1.49 -6.73
N ASP A 270 3.17 -2.51 -6.63
CA ASP A 270 3.25 -3.71 -7.48
C ASP A 270 3.18 -3.36 -8.97
N LYS A 271 2.34 -2.39 -9.35
CA LYS A 271 2.25 -1.92 -10.74
C LYS A 271 3.56 -1.30 -11.24
N VAL A 272 4.25 -0.57 -10.34
CA VAL A 272 5.55 0.03 -10.65
C VAL A 272 6.61 -1.06 -10.80
N MET A 273 6.64 -2.05 -9.90
CA MET A 273 7.54 -3.20 -9.98
C MET A 273 7.35 -3.96 -11.29
N LEU A 274 6.11 -4.31 -11.63
CA LEU A 274 5.80 -5.04 -12.89
C LEU A 274 6.15 -4.23 -14.13
N ALA A 275 5.94 -2.91 -14.12
CA ALA A 275 6.34 -2.04 -15.23
C ALA A 275 7.86 -2.02 -15.42
N ILE A 276 8.65 -1.99 -14.34
CA ILE A 276 10.11 -2.06 -14.38
C ILE A 276 10.57 -3.43 -14.90
N LEU A 277 9.99 -4.53 -14.40
CA LEU A 277 10.31 -5.89 -14.84
C LEU A 277 10.04 -6.05 -16.34
N ARG A 278 8.87 -5.59 -16.79
CA ARG A 278 8.51 -5.60 -18.22
C ARG A 278 9.51 -4.82 -19.05
N ALA A 279 9.78 -3.57 -18.69
CA ALA A 279 10.70 -2.71 -19.43
C ALA A 279 12.13 -3.30 -19.55
N ARG A 280 12.55 -4.09 -18.55
CA ARG A 280 13.90 -4.64 -18.51
C ARG A 280 14.04 -6.05 -19.11
N LEU A 281 12.98 -6.86 -19.11
CA LEU A 281 13.03 -8.29 -19.40
C LEU A 281 12.23 -8.72 -20.64
N ASP A 282 11.33 -7.87 -21.18
CA ASP A 282 10.49 -8.23 -22.33
C ASP A 282 11.28 -8.65 -23.58
N SER A 283 12.52 -8.21 -23.71
CA SER A 283 13.39 -8.60 -24.81
C SER A 283 14.02 -9.99 -24.63
N SER A 284 13.92 -10.60 -23.46
CA SER A 284 14.52 -11.92 -23.19
C SER A 284 13.66 -13.06 -23.75
N PRO A 285 14.17 -13.89 -24.65
CA PRO A 285 13.42 -15.02 -25.18
C PRO A 285 13.25 -16.16 -24.16
N MET A 286 14.00 -16.11 -23.04
CA MET A 286 13.97 -17.11 -21.97
C MET A 286 13.10 -16.67 -20.79
N PHE A 287 12.48 -15.47 -20.85
CA PHE A 287 11.67 -14.91 -19.78
C PHE A 287 10.28 -14.58 -20.27
N GLN A 288 9.29 -14.87 -19.46
CA GLN A 288 7.89 -14.50 -19.67
C GLN A 288 7.30 -13.91 -18.40
N LEU A 289 6.77 -12.69 -18.47
CA LEU A 289 5.96 -12.08 -17.44
C LEU A 289 4.48 -12.36 -17.73
N VAL A 290 3.80 -13.00 -16.77
CA VAL A 290 2.36 -13.29 -16.86
C VAL A 290 1.62 -12.51 -15.77
N GLU A 291 0.59 -11.79 -16.16
CA GLU A 291 -0.28 -11.03 -15.25
C GLU A 291 -1.73 -11.49 -15.39
N ASN A 292 -2.40 -11.67 -14.27
CA ASN A 292 -3.83 -11.93 -14.25
C ASN A 292 -4.60 -10.65 -13.88
N PRO A 293 -5.70 -10.31 -14.58
CA PRO A 293 -6.52 -9.12 -14.26
C PRO A 293 -7.06 -9.07 -12.83
N THR A 294 -7.15 -10.21 -12.16
CA THR A 294 -7.56 -10.30 -10.75
C THR A 294 -6.46 -9.90 -9.76
N GLY A 295 -5.21 -9.79 -10.21
CA GLY A 295 -4.05 -9.63 -9.35
C GLY A 295 -3.59 -10.90 -8.64
N TYR A 296 -4.26 -12.04 -8.86
CA TYR A 296 -3.82 -13.34 -8.36
C TYR A 296 -2.86 -14.01 -9.33
N ILE A 297 -2.03 -14.91 -8.81
CA ILE A 297 -1.29 -15.86 -9.64
C ILE A 297 -2.27 -16.95 -10.06
N PHE A 298 -2.36 -17.23 -11.34
CA PHE A 298 -3.20 -18.30 -11.87
C PHE A 298 -2.46 -19.00 -13.00
N ASP A 299 -2.28 -20.31 -12.87
CA ASP A 299 -1.49 -21.09 -13.80
C ASP A 299 -2.03 -22.53 -13.97
N HIS A 300 -1.62 -23.18 -15.07
CA HIS A 300 -1.84 -24.59 -15.31
C HIS A 300 -0.48 -25.26 -15.52
N ILE A 301 -0.05 -26.03 -14.54
CA ILE A 301 1.28 -26.63 -14.51
C ILE A 301 1.14 -28.16 -14.40
N ALA A 302 1.77 -28.88 -15.33
CA ALA A 302 1.72 -30.35 -15.37
C ALA A 302 0.30 -30.92 -15.28
N GLY A 303 -0.69 -30.22 -15.85
CA GLY A 303 -2.11 -30.62 -15.84
C GLY A 303 -2.88 -30.22 -14.58
N PHE A 304 -2.25 -29.52 -13.62
CA PHE A 304 -2.87 -29.08 -12.37
C PHE A 304 -3.12 -27.57 -12.36
N THR A 305 -4.26 -27.17 -11.80
CA THR A 305 -4.63 -25.75 -11.64
C THR A 305 -4.01 -25.20 -10.36
N VAL A 306 -3.15 -24.20 -10.52
CA VAL A 306 -2.45 -23.52 -9.43
C VAL A 306 -3.02 -22.13 -9.24
N LEU A 307 -3.36 -21.79 -8.00
CA LEU A 307 -3.75 -20.45 -7.57
C LEU A 307 -2.77 -19.94 -6.52
N GLY A 308 -2.19 -18.77 -6.75
CA GLY A 308 -1.39 -18.06 -5.76
C GLY A 308 -2.08 -16.77 -5.31
N ILE A 309 -2.12 -16.57 -4.01
CA ILE A 309 -2.66 -15.35 -3.39
C ILE A 309 -1.70 -14.86 -2.31
N HIS A 310 -1.69 -13.55 -2.00
CA HIS A 310 -0.85 -13.08 -0.89
C HIS A 310 -1.23 -13.76 0.45
N GLY A 311 -2.51 -14.00 0.71
CA GLY A 311 -2.91 -14.83 1.86
C GLY A 311 -3.49 -14.07 3.05
N GLU A 312 -3.95 -12.84 2.87
CA GLU A 312 -4.70 -12.07 3.88
C GLU A 312 -6.12 -12.66 4.12
N VAL A 313 -6.19 -13.95 4.39
CA VAL A 313 -7.43 -14.70 4.59
C VAL A 313 -7.49 -15.34 5.98
N LYS A 314 -8.69 -15.50 6.54
CA LYS A 314 -8.86 -16.10 7.87
C LYS A 314 -8.51 -17.59 7.89
N SER A 315 -8.90 -18.32 6.85
CA SER A 315 -8.61 -19.74 6.68
C SER A 315 -8.22 -19.99 5.23
N VAL A 316 -7.03 -20.51 5.01
CA VAL A 316 -6.49 -20.78 3.67
C VAL A 316 -7.26 -21.94 3.00
N THR A 317 -7.57 -22.98 3.75
CA THR A 317 -8.35 -24.13 3.28
C THR A 317 -9.77 -23.72 2.85
N GLN A 318 -10.41 -22.82 3.60
CA GLN A 318 -11.70 -22.29 3.23
C GLN A 318 -11.60 -21.39 1.98
N ALA A 319 -10.56 -20.56 1.89
CA ALA A 319 -10.31 -19.71 0.73
C ALA A 319 -10.22 -20.54 -0.57
N MET A 320 -9.54 -21.68 -0.57
CA MET A 320 -9.46 -22.57 -1.74
C MET A 320 -10.84 -22.99 -2.24
N LYS A 321 -11.76 -23.30 -1.33
CA LYS A 321 -13.16 -23.66 -1.67
C LYS A 321 -13.92 -22.46 -2.22
N ASP A 322 -13.81 -21.31 -1.54
CA ASP A 322 -14.53 -20.09 -1.91
C ASP A 322 -14.07 -19.59 -3.29
N PHE A 323 -12.76 -19.62 -3.58
CA PHE A 323 -12.23 -19.28 -4.90
C PHE A 323 -12.71 -20.25 -5.97
N SER A 324 -12.70 -21.57 -5.71
CA SER A 324 -13.22 -22.57 -6.65
C SER A 324 -14.69 -22.33 -6.99
N HIS A 325 -15.50 -21.97 -5.99
CA HIS A 325 -16.93 -21.63 -6.20
C HIS A 325 -17.10 -20.32 -6.95
N THR A 326 -16.36 -19.28 -6.59
CA THR A 326 -16.47 -17.93 -7.18
C THR A 326 -16.10 -17.95 -8.66
N TYR A 327 -14.99 -18.58 -8.99
CA TYR A 327 -14.45 -18.59 -10.36
C TYR A 327 -14.90 -19.82 -11.17
N LYS A 328 -15.69 -20.73 -10.57
CA LYS A 328 -16.19 -21.97 -11.18
C LYS A 328 -15.06 -22.80 -11.80
N THR A 329 -13.91 -22.80 -11.15
CA THR A 329 -12.70 -23.48 -11.59
C THR A 329 -12.18 -24.34 -10.45
N PRO A 330 -11.96 -25.65 -10.64
CA PRO A 330 -11.31 -26.48 -9.63
C PRO A 330 -9.88 -25.98 -9.42
N ILE A 331 -9.47 -25.86 -8.15
CA ILE A 331 -8.10 -25.50 -7.78
C ILE A 331 -7.48 -26.72 -7.14
N ASP A 332 -6.34 -27.14 -7.67
CA ASP A 332 -5.62 -28.33 -7.20
C ASP A 332 -4.49 -27.94 -6.22
N LEU A 333 -3.88 -26.78 -6.42
CA LEU A 333 -2.84 -26.26 -5.55
C LEU A 333 -3.09 -24.79 -5.23
N LEU A 334 -3.24 -24.47 -3.94
CA LEU A 334 -3.29 -23.09 -3.44
C LEU A 334 -1.99 -22.73 -2.74
N ILE A 335 -1.35 -21.66 -3.18
CA ILE A 335 -0.09 -21.16 -2.59
C ILE A 335 -0.35 -19.79 -1.95
N THR A 336 0.18 -19.59 -0.73
CA THR A 336 -0.02 -18.33 0.01
C THR A 336 1.25 -17.84 0.67
N GLY A 337 1.47 -16.53 0.73
CA GLY A 337 2.42 -15.83 1.59
C GLY A 337 1.79 -15.34 2.90
N HIS A 338 2.13 -14.14 3.33
CA HIS A 338 1.55 -13.35 4.43
C HIS A 338 1.74 -13.93 5.84
N LYS A 339 1.71 -15.23 6.01
CA LYS A 339 1.84 -15.88 7.32
C LYS A 339 3.30 -16.02 7.77
N HIS A 340 4.24 -15.74 6.88
CA HIS A 340 5.68 -15.80 7.09
C HIS A 340 6.24 -17.17 7.54
N HIS A 341 5.45 -18.24 7.47
CA HIS A 341 5.92 -19.59 7.86
C HIS A 341 5.52 -20.65 6.83
N SER A 342 6.38 -21.67 6.70
CA SER A 342 6.10 -22.84 5.86
C SER A 342 4.90 -23.61 6.41
N MET A 343 3.98 -23.94 5.54
CA MET A 343 2.84 -24.81 5.83
C MET A 343 2.55 -25.67 4.61
N SER A 344 2.23 -26.94 4.81
CA SER A 344 1.75 -27.82 3.76
C SER A 344 0.62 -28.69 4.31
N GLU A 345 -0.55 -28.62 3.67
CA GLU A 345 -1.76 -29.33 4.08
C GLU A 345 -2.46 -29.92 2.87
N THR A 346 -2.77 -31.22 2.92
CA THR A 346 -3.60 -31.87 1.90
C THR A 346 -5.06 -31.72 2.29
N VAL A 347 -5.83 -31.06 1.45
CA VAL A 347 -7.25 -30.73 1.69
C VAL A 347 -8.23 -31.58 0.88
N GLY A 348 -7.72 -32.46 0.03
CA GLY A 348 -8.53 -33.36 -0.80
C GLY A 348 -7.63 -34.25 -1.68
N LEU A 349 -8.26 -35.09 -2.49
CA LEU A 349 -7.53 -35.94 -3.44
C LEU A 349 -6.79 -35.05 -4.45
N CYS A 350 -5.46 -35.11 -4.47
CA CYS A 350 -4.57 -34.27 -5.29
C CYS A 350 -4.82 -32.78 -5.11
N ARG A 351 -5.21 -32.35 -3.90
CA ARG A 351 -5.46 -30.93 -3.58
C ARG A 351 -4.67 -30.54 -2.35
N ASP A 352 -3.75 -29.62 -2.53
CA ASP A 352 -2.85 -29.17 -1.50
C ASP A 352 -2.91 -27.64 -1.31
N VAL A 353 -2.63 -27.25 -0.07
CA VAL A 353 -2.42 -25.85 0.30
C VAL A 353 -0.99 -25.72 0.81
N VAL A 354 -0.25 -24.74 0.29
CA VAL A 354 1.15 -24.47 0.65
C VAL A 354 1.29 -23.03 1.12
N GLY A 355 1.83 -22.84 2.30
CA GLY A 355 2.26 -21.55 2.83
C GLY A 355 3.75 -21.35 2.61
N VAL A 356 4.12 -20.18 2.13
CA VAL A 356 5.51 -19.81 1.81
C VAL A 356 6.11 -19.02 2.97
N PRO A 357 7.34 -19.34 3.41
CA PRO A 357 8.02 -18.56 4.44
C PRO A 357 8.48 -17.21 3.88
N SER A 358 8.70 -16.23 4.77
CA SER A 358 9.20 -14.90 4.41
C SER A 358 10.69 -14.92 4.07
N ILE A 359 11.09 -14.17 3.04
CA ILE A 359 12.52 -13.88 2.76
C ILE A 359 13.14 -13.02 3.87
N MET A 360 12.35 -12.11 4.46
CA MET A 360 12.81 -11.27 5.56
C MET A 360 13.10 -12.08 6.83
N GLY A 361 12.37 -13.17 7.07
CA GLY A 361 12.41 -13.93 8.31
C GLY A 361 11.61 -13.26 9.42
N ILE A 362 12.02 -13.49 10.69
CA ILE A 362 11.31 -12.95 11.83
C ILE A 362 11.61 -11.44 12.04
N ASP A 363 10.57 -10.68 12.39
CA ASP A 363 10.64 -9.28 12.78
C ASP A 363 10.02 -9.07 14.19
N ASP A 364 10.01 -7.84 14.69
CA ASP A 364 9.42 -7.51 15.99
C ASP A 364 7.91 -7.81 16.06
N PHE A 365 7.21 -7.67 14.93
CA PHE A 365 5.78 -7.98 14.88
C PHE A 365 5.54 -9.48 15.02
N ALA A 366 6.26 -10.29 14.23
CA ALA A 366 6.21 -11.75 14.34
C ALA A 366 6.58 -12.25 15.74
N MET A 367 7.60 -11.64 16.36
CA MET A 367 7.96 -11.91 17.76
C MET A 367 6.82 -11.58 18.72
N SER A 368 6.17 -10.43 18.55
CA SER A 368 5.08 -10.00 19.44
C SER A 368 3.86 -10.91 19.44
N ILE A 369 3.61 -11.61 18.32
CA ILE A 369 2.49 -12.55 18.15
C ILE A 369 2.94 -14.02 18.22
N GLN A 370 4.22 -14.26 18.53
CA GLN A 370 4.85 -15.61 18.63
C GLN A 370 4.72 -16.44 17.32
N ALA A 371 4.64 -15.78 16.17
CA ALA A 371 4.58 -16.39 14.85
C ALA A 371 5.97 -16.35 14.18
N THR A 372 6.91 -17.06 14.75
CA THR A 372 8.32 -17.01 14.34
C THR A 372 8.67 -18.11 13.32
N SER A 373 9.41 -17.75 12.27
CA SER A 373 9.95 -18.66 11.26
C SER A 373 11.33 -18.21 10.79
N SER A 374 12.15 -19.13 10.34
CA SER A 374 13.40 -18.79 9.65
C SER A 374 13.12 -18.17 8.30
N ALA A 375 14.00 -17.29 7.83
CA ALA A 375 13.97 -16.80 6.46
C ALA A 375 14.05 -17.98 5.47
N GLY A 376 13.28 -17.90 4.38
CA GLY A 376 13.25 -18.99 3.41
C GLY A 376 12.35 -18.77 2.22
N ALA A 377 12.29 -19.80 1.39
CA ALA A 377 11.44 -19.93 0.22
C ALA A 377 10.98 -21.38 0.08
N THR A 378 10.01 -21.63 -0.78
CA THR A 378 9.52 -22.98 -1.07
C THR A 378 9.65 -23.26 -2.55
N MET A 379 10.19 -24.45 -2.90
CA MET A 379 10.22 -24.92 -4.27
C MET A 379 9.44 -26.23 -4.39
N LEU A 380 8.50 -26.27 -5.32
CA LEU A 380 7.61 -27.40 -5.56
C LEU A 380 7.98 -28.07 -6.89
N VAL A 381 7.93 -29.39 -6.93
CA VAL A 381 8.04 -30.18 -8.15
C VAL A 381 6.69 -30.82 -8.43
N LEU A 382 6.11 -30.47 -9.56
CA LEU A 382 4.87 -31.07 -10.08
C LEU A 382 5.23 -32.03 -11.22
N GLN A 383 4.59 -33.19 -11.21
CA GLN A 383 4.74 -34.19 -12.27
C GLN A 383 3.40 -34.44 -12.95
N GLU A 384 3.41 -34.51 -14.26
CA GLU A 384 2.22 -34.71 -15.08
C GLU A 384 1.46 -35.98 -14.64
N ASN A 385 0.12 -35.88 -14.51
CA ASN A 385 -0.78 -36.94 -14.04
C ASN A 385 -0.55 -37.43 -12.59
N VAL A 386 0.41 -36.86 -11.85
CA VAL A 386 0.72 -37.25 -10.46
C VAL A 386 0.38 -36.13 -9.48
N GLY A 387 0.75 -34.90 -9.79
CA GLY A 387 0.59 -33.72 -8.93
C GLY A 387 1.89 -33.28 -8.27
N LYS A 388 1.77 -32.65 -7.10
CA LYS A 388 2.93 -32.23 -6.29
C LYS A 388 3.66 -33.47 -5.74
N THR A 389 4.88 -33.74 -6.22
CA THR A 389 5.68 -34.92 -5.83
C THR A 389 6.73 -34.57 -4.80
N ILE A 390 7.32 -33.36 -4.86
CA ILE A 390 8.39 -32.93 -3.96
C ILE A 390 8.15 -31.52 -3.51
N GLU A 391 8.47 -31.25 -2.26
CA GLU A 391 8.48 -29.91 -1.67
C GLU A 391 9.84 -29.67 -1.02
N TYR A 392 10.56 -28.67 -1.50
CA TYR A 392 11.84 -28.22 -0.94
C TYR A 392 11.59 -26.98 -0.08
N ASN A 393 11.83 -27.11 1.22
CA ASN A 393 11.88 -25.98 2.15
C ASN A 393 13.29 -25.39 2.14
N ILE A 394 13.49 -24.33 1.40
CA ILE A 394 14.77 -23.63 1.26
C ILE A 394 14.94 -22.68 2.45
N LYS A 395 15.97 -22.86 3.25
CA LYS A 395 16.33 -21.97 4.35
C LYS A 395 17.42 -21.02 3.91
N LEU A 396 17.24 -19.74 4.26
CA LEU A 396 18.15 -18.65 3.93
C LEU A 396 18.76 -18.08 5.21
N GLN A 397 20.05 -17.78 5.18
CA GLN A 397 20.79 -17.25 6.33
C GLN A 397 21.20 -15.80 6.14
#